data_46656c815d1a59ebc6935af77d7eb5e2
#
_entry.id   46656c815d1a59ebc6935af77d7eb5e2
#
_cell.length_a   1.000
_cell.length_b   1.000
_cell.length_c   1.000
_cell.angle_alpha   90.00
_cell.angle_beta   90.00
_cell.angle_gamma   90.00
#
_symmetry.space_group_name_H-M   'P 1'
#
loop_
_entity.id
_entity.type
_entity.pdbx_description
1 polymer ?
#
loop_
_entity_poly.entity_id
_entity_poly.type
_entity_poly.pdbx_seq_one_letter_code
_entity_poly.pdbx_strand_id
1 'polypeptide(L)'
;MEYSAQGTTAAGRYEALVSSRSVYDREAKESSKLTIPSLIPEQTSGTRARIKTPFQATGSRGVNSLSNKLLMTLLPPSTAFFKLEIDDLEIKRQGQEALQSEIDKGLRTIENALMNQIEISNDRVAMFEALKHLVVSGNVLLYLTDKGLKVYPLSKFVCKRDEVGNVLEILIKETVSPQALPLEFLEQIKKKENYDADMMKGDLDIYTSIKRMNDDFFWFQECKGEKIPNTDGRSKVDVTPFIPLRFIRVDGEDYGRGYVEEYRGDLISL
;
A
#
# COMPACT_ATOMS: atom_id res chain seq x y z
N MET A 1 16.71 20.96 -7.98
CA MET A 1 15.72 21.09 -9.07
C MET A 1 14.37 21.29 -8.39
N GLU A 2 13.82 22.48 -8.53
CA GLU A 2 12.54 22.85 -7.93
C GLU A 2 11.40 22.04 -8.54
N TYR A 3 10.73 21.26 -7.72
CA TYR A 3 9.65 20.37 -8.07
C TYR A 3 8.28 21.07 -8.00
N SER A 4 8.19 22.29 -8.46
CA SER A 4 6.91 22.99 -8.66
C SER A 4 6.54 22.99 -10.14
N ALA A 5 6.31 21.79 -10.69
CA ALA A 5 5.65 21.69 -11.99
C ALA A 5 4.14 21.83 -11.77
N GLN A 6 3.62 23.00 -12.14
CA GLN A 6 2.21 23.31 -12.33
C GLN A 6 1.32 23.22 -11.09
N GLY A 7 1.29 24.28 -10.29
CA GLY A 7 0.05 24.84 -9.66
C GLY A 7 -0.93 23.97 -8.87
N THR A 8 -0.75 22.66 -8.82
CA THR A 8 -1.72 21.75 -8.20
C THR A 8 -1.10 21.10 -6.98
N THR A 9 -1.67 21.33 -5.80
CA THR A 9 -1.26 20.68 -4.54
C THR A 9 -1.47 19.16 -4.63
N ALA A 10 -0.75 18.38 -3.79
CA ALA A 10 -0.95 16.94 -3.71
C ALA A 10 -2.40 16.59 -3.33
N ALA A 11 -3.04 17.40 -2.49
CA ALA A 11 -4.45 17.30 -2.17
C ALA A 11 -5.34 17.45 -3.41
N GLY A 12 -5.17 18.52 -4.19
CA GLY A 12 -5.95 18.75 -5.41
C GLY A 12 -5.74 17.65 -6.46
N ARG A 13 -4.51 17.13 -6.57
CA ARG A 13 -4.21 16.00 -7.45
C ARG A 13 -4.86 14.71 -6.98
N TYR A 14 -4.87 14.46 -5.67
CA TYR A 14 -5.57 13.31 -5.08
C TYR A 14 -7.06 13.34 -5.41
N GLU A 15 -7.74 14.47 -5.18
CA GLU A 15 -9.17 14.63 -5.45
C GLU A 15 -9.49 14.44 -6.94
N ALA A 16 -8.65 14.92 -7.84
CA ALA A 16 -8.80 14.68 -9.28
C ALA A 16 -8.76 13.19 -9.65
N LEU A 17 -7.91 12.40 -8.99
CA LEU A 17 -7.78 10.96 -9.25
C LEU A 17 -8.82 10.11 -8.48
N VAL A 18 -9.41 10.62 -7.40
CA VAL A 18 -10.47 9.92 -6.65
C VAL A 18 -11.68 9.64 -7.54
N SER A 19 -12.01 10.53 -8.46
CA SER A 19 -13.14 10.34 -9.37
C SER A 19 -13.01 9.06 -10.21
N SER A 20 -11.81 8.76 -10.72
CA SER A 20 -11.54 7.54 -11.49
C SER A 20 -11.60 6.27 -10.63
N ARG A 21 -11.29 6.36 -9.34
CA ARG A 21 -11.37 5.26 -8.38
C ARG A 21 -12.79 4.97 -7.89
N SER A 22 -13.72 5.92 -8.03
CA SER A 22 -15.05 5.87 -7.40
C SER A 22 -15.86 4.60 -7.73
N VAL A 23 -15.75 4.08 -8.95
CA VAL A 23 -16.41 2.84 -9.38
C VAL A 23 -15.87 1.65 -8.59
N TYR A 24 -14.55 1.54 -8.48
CA TYR A 24 -13.90 0.46 -7.74
C TYR A 24 -14.15 0.54 -6.23
N ASP A 25 -14.22 1.74 -5.67
CA ASP A 25 -14.60 1.97 -4.27
C ASP A 25 -16.02 1.47 -3.98
N ARG A 26 -16.97 1.72 -4.89
CA ARG A 26 -18.35 1.24 -4.77
C ARG A 26 -18.40 -0.29 -4.80
N GLU A 27 -17.77 -0.91 -5.79
CA GLU A 27 -17.73 -2.37 -5.93
C GLU A 27 -17.04 -3.04 -4.73
N ALA A 28 -15.95 -2.45 -4.23
CA ALA A 28 -15.25 -2.92 -3.05
C ALA A 28 -16.12 -2.86 -1.77
N LYS A 29 -16.90 -1.78 -1.60
CA LYS A 29 -17.84 -1.63 -0.49
C LYS A 29 -18.95 -2.67 -0.54
N GLU A 30 -19.56 -2.88 -1.71
CA GLU A 30 -20.59 -3.90 -1.88
C GLU A 30 -20.05 -5.31 -1.63
N SER A 31 -18.86 -5.64 -2.14
CA SER A 31 -18.17 -6.91 -1.86
C SER A 31 -17.85 -7.09 -0.37
N SER A 32 -17.44 -6.02 0.30
CA SER A 32 -17.17 -6.03 1.74
C SER A 32 -18.43 -6.27 2.56
N LYS A 33 -19.57 -5.67 2.20
CA LYS A 33 -20.87 -5.87 2.89
C LYS A 33 -21.31 -7.33 2.89
N LEU A 34 -21.05 -8.05 1.80
CA LEU A 34 -21.43 -9.46 1.64
C LEU A 34 -20.44 -10.44 2.30
N THR A 35 -19.24 -9.97 2.64
CA THR A 35 -18.15 -10.82 3.16
C THR A 35 -17.71 -10.35 4.55
N ILE A 36 -16.81 -9.38 4.61
CA ILE A 36 -16.24 -8.83 5.85
C ILE A 36 -16.53 -7.31 5.91
N PRO A 37 -17.70 -6.89 6.43
CA PRO A 37 -18.10 -5.48 6.42
C PRO A 37 -17.15 -4.54 7.19
N SER A 38 -16.38 -5.09 8.14
CA SER A 38 -15.37 -4.32 8.88
C SER A 38 -14.12 -3.98 8.07
N LEU A 39 -13.90 -4.67 6.95
CA LEU A 39 -12.71 -4.46 6.11
C LEU A 39 -12.76 -3.10 5.40
N ILE A 40 -13.94 -2.73 4.87
CA ILE A 40 -14.18 -1.45 4.21
C ILE A 40 -15.47 -0.85 4.80
N PRO A 41 -15.39 -0.23 6.00
CA PRO A 41 -16.57 0.32 6.66
C PRO A 41 -17.14 1.49 5.89
N GLU A 42 -18.47 1.61 5.87
CA GLU A 42 -19.12 2.83 5.38
C GLU A 42 -18.74 4.00 6.31
N GLN A 43 -18.26 5.08 5.72
CA GLN A 43 -17.95 6.29 6.46
C GLN A 43 -19.27 6.92 6.96
N THR A 44 -19.53 6.79 8.24
CA THR A 44 -20.56 7.58 8.93
C THR A 44 -19.87 8.69 9.70
N SER A 45 -20.23 9.93 9.44
CA SER A 45 -19.67 11.11 10.09
C SER A 45 -19.76 10.98 11.63
N GLY A 46 -18.63 10.97 12.30
CA GLY A 46 -18.51 11.32 13.71
C GLY A 46 -18.81 10.24 14.75
N THR A 47 -19.32 9.07 14.41
CA THR A 47 -19.59 8.00 15.38
C THR A 47 -19.14 6.65 14.80
N ARG A 48 -18.62 5.78 15.66
CA ARG A 48 -18.24 4.40 15.28
C ARG A 48 -19.45 3.75 14.55
N ALA A 49 -19.31 3.57 13.24
CA ALA A 49 -20.37 3.02 12.41
C ALA A 49 -20.80 1.66 12.95
N ARG A 50 -22.11 1.47 13.14
CA ARG A 50 -22.65 0.15 13.47
C ARG A 50 -22.52 -0.73 12.22
N ILE A 51 -21.57 -1.65 12.26
CA ILE A 51 -21.32 -2.59 11.17
C ILE A 51 -22.48 -3.58 11.11
N LYS A 52 -23.25 -3.57 10.03
CA LYS A 52 -24.26 -4.59 9.76
C LYS A 52 -23.53 -5.84 9.26
N THR A 53 -23.66 -6.93 9.99
CA THR A 53 -23.15 -8.23 9.55
C THR A 53 -24.16 -8.91 8.64
N PRO A 54 -23.70 -9.61 7.58
CA PRO A 54 -24.59 -10.40 6.73
C PRO A 54 -25.19 -11.57 7.55
N PHE A 55 -26.37 -12.05 7.16
CA PHE A 55 -27.06 -13.18 7.82
C PHE A 55 -26.25 -14.47 7.72
N GLN A 56 -25.42 -14.61 6.69
CA GLN A 56 -24.62 -15.80 6.46
C GLN A 56 -23.13 -15.50 6.58
N ALA A 57 -22.40 -16.45 7.15
CA ALA A 57 -20.95 -16.36 7.30
C ALA A 57 -20.17 -16.98 6.10
N THR A 58 -20.85 -17.43 5.04
CA THR A 58 -20.22 -18.09 3.89
C THR A 58 -19.17 -17.18 3.22
N GLY A 59 -19.52 -15.94 2.93
CA GLY A 59 -18.61 -14.97 2.34
C GLY A 59 -17.38 -14.70 3.21
N SER A 60 -17.57 -14.46 4.51
CA SER A 60 -16.45 -14.19 5.41
C SER A 60 -15.55 -15.41 5.62
N ARG A 61 -16.11 -16.60 5.69
CA ARG A 61 -15.34 -17.86 5.77
C ARG A 61 -14.54 -18.10 4.50
N GLY A 62 -15.15 -17.85 3.32
CA GLY A 62 -14.49 -17.96 2.02
C GLY A 62 -13.28 -17.03 1.91
N VAL A 63 -13.45 -15.75 2.21
CA VAL A 63 -12.36 -14.76 2.19
C VAL A 63 -11.25 -15.14 3.16
N ASN A 64 -11.58 -15.47 4.41
CA ASN A 64 -10.56 -15.84 5.39
C ASN A 64 -9.82 -17.15 5.00
N SER A 65 -10.53 -18.16 4.49
CA SER A 65 -9.92 -19.41 4.04
C SER A 65 -8.99 -19.20 2.85
N LEU A 66 -9.42 -18.44 1.84
CA LEU A 66 -8.61 -18.14 0.67
C LEU A 66 -7.39 -17.31 1.03
N SER A 67 -7.57 -16.23 1.80
CA SER A 67 -6.45 -15.38 2.25
C SER A 67 -5.43 -16.15 3.08
N ASN A 68 -5.88 -17.08 3.93
CA ASN A 68 -4.98 -17.93 4.70
C ASN A 68 -4.21 -18.92 3.81
N LYS A 69 -4.87 -19.55 2.83
CA LYS A 69 -4.19 -20.42 1.86
C LYS A 69 -3.15 -19.66 1.05
N LEU A 70 -3.49 -18.46 0.57
CA LEU A 70 -2.55 -17.59 -0.14
C LEU A 70 -1.37 -17.21 0.75
N LEU A 71 -1.61 -16.84 2.01
CA LEU A 71 -0.54 -16.52 2.96
C LEU A 71 0.41 -17.70 3.17
N MET A 72 -0.14 -18.88 3.42
CA MET A 72 0.67 -20.09 3.64
C MET A 72 1.47 -20.51 2.40
N THR A 73 0.98 -20.19 1.21
CA THR A 73 1.68 -20.47 -0.05
C THR A 73 2.76 -19.44 -0.35
N LEU A 74 2.46 -18.16 -0.14
CA LEU A 74 3.37 -17.05 -0.46
C LEU A 74 4.45 -16.84 0.61
N LEU A 75 4.07 -17.00 1.88
CA LEU A 75 4.93 -16.81 3.05
C LEU A 75 4.83 -18.03 3.98
N PRO A 76 5.33 -19.21 3.59
CA PRO A 76 5.28 -20.39 4.44
C PRO A 76 6.04 -20.15 5.75
N PRO A 77 5.52 -20.62 6.89
CA PRO A 77 6.22 -20.49 8.16
C PRO A 77 7.48 -21.37 8.17
N SER A 78 8.56 -20.87 8.75
CA SER A 78 9.81 -21.61 8.99
C SER A 78 10.47 -22.22 7.75
N THR A 79 10.06 -21.81 6.55
CA THR A 79 10.64 -22.28 5.28
C THR A 79 10.98 -21.07 4.43
N ALA A 80 12.21 -21.02 3.89
CA ALA A 80 12.61 -19.97 2.96
C ALA A 80 11.73 -20.05 1.69
N PHE A 81 11.08 -18.93 1.35
CA PHE A 81 10.26 -18.81 0.15
C PHE A 81 11.00 -18.11 -0.99
N PHE A 82 12.26 -17.74 -0.77
CA PHE A 82 13.16 -17.15 -1.75
C PHE A 82 14.56 -17.72 -1.57
N LYS A 83 15.37 -17.63 -2.61
CA LYS A 83 16.78 -18.02 -2.63
C LYS A 83 17.58 -16.89 -3.26
N LEU A 84 18.71 -16.56 -2.66
CA LEU A 84 19.67 -15.62 -3.22
C LEU A 84 20.70 -16.39 -4.05
N GLU A 85 20.85 -16.00 -5.29
CA GLU A 85 21.84 -16.60 -6.21
C GLU A 85 22.61 -15.47 -6.90
N ILE A 86 23.87 -15.71 -7.16
CA ILE A 86 24.69 -14.88 -8.04
C ILE A 86 24.79 -15.61 -9.37
N ASP A 87 24.71 -14.88 -10.49
CA ASP A 87 24.84 -15.45 -11.82
C ASP A 87 26.22 -16.13 -11.96
N ASP A 88 26.19 -17.44 -12.27
CA ASP A 88 27.39 -18.25 -12.51
C ASP A 88 28.29 -17.65 -13.60
N LEU A 89 27.72 -16.92 -14.56
CA LEU A 89 28.50 -16.23 -15.60
C LEU A 89 29.32 -15.08 -15.04
N GLU A 90 28.82 -14.41 -14.02
CA GLU A 90 29.54 -13.31 -13.35
C GLU A 90 30.70 -13.83 -12.52
N ILE A 91 30.50 -14.95 -11.80
CA ILE A 91 31.54 -15.63 -11.02
C ILE A 91 32.66 -16.13 -11.94
N LYS A 92 32.33 -16.76 -13.07
CA LYS A 92 33.29 -17.22 -14.07
C LYS A 92 34.07 -16.09 -14.73
N ARG A 93 33.41 -14.97 -15.03
CA ARG A 93 34.07 -13.77 -15.60
C ARG A 93 35.09 -13.15 -14.65
N GLN A 94 34.88 -13.25 -13.35
CA GLN A 94 35.76 -12.72 -12.32
C GLN A 94 36.85 -13.73 -11.89
N GLY A 95 36.84 -14.97 -12.43
CA GLY A 95 37.80 -16.01 -12.08
C GLY A 95 37.71 -16.47 -10.61
N GLN A 96 36.53 -16.34 -9.99
CA GLN A 96 36.28 -16.59 -8.57
C GLN A 96 35.62 -17.95 -8.29
N GLU A 97 35.79 -18.92 -9.19
CA GLU A 97 35.19 -20.26 -9.03
C GLU A 97 35.58 -20.95 -7.71
N ALA A 98 36.82 -20.70 -7.23
CA ALA A 98 37.30 -21.24 -5.95
C ALA A 98 36.56 -20.67 -4.73
N LEU A 99 35.93 -19.49 -4.84
CA LEU A 99 35.20 -18.81 -3.77
C LEU A 99 33.69 -19.12 -3.77
N GLN A 100 33.21 -19.87 -4.75
CA GLN A 100 31.78 -20.15 -4.91
C GLN A 100 31.12 -20.72 -3.64
N SER A 101 31.81 -21.65 -2.97
CA SER A 101 31.31 -22.25 -1.72
C SER A 101 31.23 -21.25 -0.56
N GLU A 102 32.13 -20.27 -0.50
CA GLU A 102 32.08 -19.21 0.53
C GLU A 102 31.00 -18.19 0.22
N ILE A 103 30.82 -17.85 -1.05
CA ILE A 103 29.73 -16.98 -1.54
C ILE A 103 28.37 -17.60 -1.20
N ASP A 104 28.17 -18.88 -1.51
CA ASP A 104 26.92 -19.60 -1.20
C ASP A 104 26.63 -19.63 0.30
N LYS A 105 27.65 -19.82 1.14
CA LYS A 105 27.49 -19.74 2.60
C LYS A 105 27.09 -18.33 3.07
N GLY A 106 27.72 -17.31 2.49
CA GLY A 106 27.37 -15.91 2.76
C GLY A 106 25.91 -15.59 2.40
N LEU A 107 25.49 -16.00 1.21
CA LEU A 107 24.12 -15.81 0.73
C LEU A 107 23.09 -16.51 1.64
N ARG A 108 23.33 -17.76 2.04
CA ARG A 108 22.48 -18.47 3.01
C ARG A 108 22.41 -17.78 4.36
N THR A 109 23.49 -17.17 4.81
CA THR A 109 23.49 -16.40 6.07
C THR A 109 22.55 -15.19 5.96
N ILE A 110 22.58 -14.49 4.81
CA ILE A 110 21.71 -13.36 4.53
C ILE A 110 20.24 -13.84 4.41
N GLU A 111 19.97 -14.94 3.70
CA GLU A 111 18.64 -15.55 3.61
C GLU A 111 18.06 -15.82 4.99
N ASN A 112 18.82 -16.49 5.85
CA ASN A 112 18.39 -16.80 7.21
C ASN A 112 18.14 -15.54 8.05
N ALA A 113 18.99 -14.52 7.93
CA ALA A 113 18.80 -13.25 8.62
C ALA A 113 17.51 -12.54 8.18
N LEU A 114 17.23 -12.52 6.87
CA LEU A 114 15.99 -11.95 6.32
C LEU A 114 14.76 -12.74 6.77
N MET A 115 14.83 -14.08 6.75
CA MET A 115 13.73 -14.93 7.24
C MET A 115 13.45 -14.69 8.72
N ASN A 116 14.48 -14.61 9.54
CA ASN A 116 14.33 -14.29 10.96
C ASN A 116 13.72 -12.90 11.16
N GLN A 117 14.10 -11.92 10.37
CA GLN A 117 13.53 -10.57 10.43
C GLN A 117 12.03 -10.59 10.10
N ILE A 118 11.62 -11.32 9.06
CA ILE A 118 10.21 -11.48 8.67
C ILE A 118 9.40 -12.22 9.75
N GLU A 119 10.02 -13.17 10.46
CA GLU A 119 9.36 -13.90 11.55
C GLU A 119 9.20 -13.05 12.83
N ILE A 120 10.17 -12.20 13.12
CA ILE A 120 10.13 -11.29 14.28
C ILE A 120 9.18 -10.12 14.03
N SER A 121 9.10 -9.64 12.79
CA SER A 121 8.21 -8.54 12.41
C SER A 121 6.75 -8.99 12.34
N ASN A 122 5.83 -8.01 12.38
CA ASN A 122 4.40 -8.27 12.17
C ASN A 122 4.01 -8.39 10.68
N ASP A 123 4.98 -8.63 9.79
CA ASP A 123 4.77 -8.60 8.34
C ASP A 123 3.80 -9.68 7.87
N ARG A 124 3.76 -10.85 8.52
CA ARG A 124 2.77 -11.89 8.23
C ARG A 124 1.34 -11.45 8.52
N VAL A 125 1.14 -10.72 9.63
CA VAL A 125 -0.17 -10.19 10.00
C VAL A 125 -0.60 -9.12 9.01
N ALA A 126 0.31 -8.20 8.67
CA ALA A 126 0.08 -7.17 7.67
C ALA A 126 -0.21 -7.79 6.29
N MET A 127 0.54 -8.81 5.88
CA MET A 127 0.29 -9.50 4.62
C MET A 127 -1.06 -10.23 4.62
N PHE A 128 -1.49 -10.83 5.73
CA PHE A 128 -2.82 -11.43 5.82
C PHE A 128 -3.93 -10.41 5.66
N GLU A 129 -3.77 -9.22 6.23
CA GLU A 129 -4.68 -8.09 6.02
C GLU A 129 -4.68 -7.64 4.56
N ALA A 130 -3.51 -7.49 3.95
CA ALA A 130 -3.36 -7.14 2.55
C ALA A 130 -4.05 -8.15 1.61
N LEU A 131 -3.91 -9.44 1.88
CA LEU A 131 -4.55 -10.49 1.10
C LEU A 131 -6.08 -10.46 1.20
N LYS A 132 -6.64 -10.14 2.37
CA LYS A 132 -8.09 -9.92 2.50
C LYS A 132 -8.56 -8.74 1.66
N HIS A 133 -7.83 -7.62 1.68
CA HIS A 133 -8.12 -6.47 0.82
C HIS A 133 -8.04 -6.85 -0.66
N LEU A 134 -7.03 -7.60 -1.07
CA LEU A 134 -6.90 -8.07 -2.46
C LEU A 134 -8.07 -8.95 -2.88
N VAL A 135 -8.46 -9.93 -2.07
CA VAL A 135 -9.57 -10.83 -2.38
C VAL A 135 -10.90 -10.07 -2.47
N VAL A 136 -11.14 -9.11 -1.57
CA VAL A 136 -12.42 -8.38 -1.48
C VAL A 136 -12.49 -7.20 -2.44
N SER A 137 -11.47 -6.32 -2.43
CA SER A 137 -11.48 -5.06 -3.21
C SER A 137 -10.65 -5.13 -4.49
N GLY A 138 -9.87 -6.19 -4.68
CA GLY A 138 -8.97 -6.32 -5.81
C GLY A 138 -7.73 -5.44 -5.76
N ASN A 139 -7.59 -4.57 -4.76
CA ASN A 139 -6.54 -3.56 -4.71
C ASN A 139 -6.01 -3.36 -3.30
N VAL A 140 -4.70 -3.25 -3.18
CA VAL A 140 -4.02 -2.88 -1.94
C VAL A 140 -2.68 -2.23 -2.28
N LEU A 141 -2.25 -1.27 -1.50
CA LEU A 141 -0.90 -0.72 -1.59
C LEU A 141 -0.10 -1.18 -0.37
N LEU A 142 1.03 -1.81 -0.64
CA LEU A 142 2.02 -2.18 0.37
C LEU A 142 3.10 -1.10 0.42
N TYR A 143 3.50 -0.73 1.61
CA TYR A 143 4.61 0.17 1.85
C TYR A 143 5.62 -0.51 2.80
N LEU A 144 6.80 -0.80 2.28
CA LEU A 144 7.91 -1.34 3.04
C LEU A 144 8.58 -0.22 3.82
N THR A 145 8.52 -0.30 5.14
CA THR A 145 9.15 0.68 6.05
C THR A 145 10.27 0.00 6.83
N ASP A 146 11.13 0.79 7.47
CA ASP A 146 12.18 0.28 8.37
C ASP A 146 11.60 -0.50 9.57
N LYS A 147 10.31 -0.29 9.89
CA LYS A 147 9.60 -0.95 11.00
C LYS A 147 8.75 -2.13 10.57
N GLY A 148 8.74 -2.46 9.28
CA GLY A 148 7.94 -3.54 8.71
C GLY A 148 6.94 -3.07 7.65
N LEU A 149 6.07 -3.96 7.25
CA LEU A 149 5.11 -3.78 6.17
C LEU A 149 3.89 -2.98 6.64
N LYS A 150 3.60 -1.88 5.97
CA LYS A 150 2.37 -1.09 6.14
C LYS A 150 1.41 -1.35 4.98
N VAL A 151 0.14 -1.52 5.31
CA VAL A 151 -0.93 -1.84 4.34
C VAL A 151 -1.87 -0.65 4.20
N TYR A 152 -2.10 -0.23 2.96
CA TYR A 152 -3.07 0.80 2.65
C TYR A 152 -4.24 0.20 1.84
N PRO A 153 -5.46 0.23 2.37
CA PRO A 153 -6.65 -0.18 1.64
C PRO A 153 -6.94 0.78 0.48
N LEU A 154 -7.72 0.33 -0.50
CA LEU A 154 -8.08 1.09 -1.69
C LEU A 154 -8.58 2.51 -1.36
N SER A 155 -9.32 2.69 -0.28
CA SER A 155 -9.86 3.99 0.14
C SER A 155 -8.80 5.04 0.52
N LYS A 156 -7.56 4.62 0.80
CA LYS A 156 -6.47 5.48 1.29
C LYS A 156 -5.49 5.92 0.21
N PHE A 157 -5.52 5.33 -0.98
CA PHE A 157 -4.61 5.70 -2.05
C PHE A 157 -5.30 5.82 -3.41
N VAL A 158 -4.69 6.57 -4.29
CA VAL A 158 -5.00 6.60 -5.72
C VAL A 158 -3.76 6.25 -6.51
N CYS A 159 -3.94 5.59 -7.64
CA CYS A 159 -2.86 5.14 -8.49
C CYS A 159 -3.19 5.45 -9.95
N LYS A 160 -2.23 5.96 -10.70
CA LYS A 160 -2.31 6.11 -12.15
C LYS A 160 -1.28 5.21 -12.82
N ARG A 161 -1.70 4.52 -13.88
CA ARG A 161 -0.86 3.61 -14.64
C ARG A 161 -0.81 4.02 -16.12
N ASP A 162 0.18 3.51 -16.83
CA ASP A 162 0.22 3.55 -18.29
C ASP A 162 -0.60 2.40 -18.91
N GLU A 163 -0.71 2.36 -20.21
CA GLU A 163 -1.43 1.33 -20.97
C GLU A 163 -0.88 -0.08 -20.74
N VAL A 164 0.42 -0.20 -20.48
CA VAL A 164 1.08 -1.48 -20.18
C VAL A 164 0.84 -1.93 -18.75
N GLY A 165 0.43 -1.01 -17.87
CA GLY A 165 0.14 -1.24 -16.46
C GLY A 165 1.26 -0.85 -15.50
N ASN A 166 2.31 -0.17 -15.99
CA ASN A 166 3.34 0.39 -15.12
C ASN A 166 2.78 1.56 -14.31
N VAL A 167 3.27 1.68 -13.08
CA VAL A 167 2.87 2.74 -12.18
C VAL A 167 3.55 4.06 -12.59
N LEU A 168 2.75 5.09 -12.80
CA LEU A 168 3.20 6.45 -13.10
C LEU A 168 3.15 7.35 -11.86
N GLU A 169 2.07 7.24 -11.10
CA GLU A 169 1.83 8.11 -9.94
C GLU A 169 1.01 7.36 -8.89
N ILE A 170 1.38 7.54 -7.62
CA ILE A 170 0.60 7.09 -6.46
C ILE A 170 0.46 8.29 -5.53
N LEU A 171 -0.75 8.51 -4.99
CA LEU A 171 -0.94 9.43 -3.87
C LEU A 171 -1.65 8.69 -2.74
N ILE A 172 -1.15 8.90 -1.54
CA ILE A 172 -1.69 8.30 -0.31
C ILE A 172 -2.25 9.42 0.55
N LYS A 173 -3.46 9.23 1.06
CA LYS A 173 -4.08 10.13 2.03
C LYS A 173 -4.12 9.48 3.40
N GLU A 174 -3.50 10.13 4.38
CA GLU A 174 -3.52 9.74 5.79
C GLU A 174 -4.04 10.88 6.65
N THR A 175 -4.85 10.53 7.63
CA THR A 175 -5.36 11.49 8.61
C THR A 175 -4.60 11.25 9.91
N VAL A 176 -3.90 12.26 10.39
CA VAL A 176 -3.01 12.16 11.55
C VAL A 176 -3.30 13.25 12.57
N SER A 177 -3.06 12.96 13.84
CA SER A 177 -3.09 13.98 14.87
C SER A 177 -1.97 15.01 14.67
N PRO A 178 -2.23 16.31 14.90
CA PRO A 178 -1.20 17.34 14.83
C PRO A 178 0.06 17.04 15.67
N GLN A 179 -0.10 16.31 16.76
CA GLN A 179 1.01 15.91 17.64
C GLN A 179 2.03 14.99 16.97
N ALA A 180 1.65 14.34 15.87
CA ALA A 180 2.55 13.47 15.10
C ALA A 180 3.45 14.25 14.11
N LEU A 181 3.20 15.55 13.93
CA LEU A 181 3.95 16.41 13.01
C LEU A 181 5.08 17.15 13.72
N PRO A 182 6.17 17.49 13.00
CA PRO A 182 7.25 18.33 13.54
C PRO A 182 6.73 19.67 14.02
N LEU A 183 7.15 20.11 15.20
CA LEU A 183 6.70 21.39 15.79
C LEU A 183 6.99 22.60 14.89
N GLU A 184 8.18 22.61 14.27
CA GLU A 184 8.59 23.69 13.35
C GLU A 184 7.63 23.81 12.16
N PHE A 185 7.19 22.67 11.63
CA PHE A 185 6.22 22.64 10.52
C PHE A 185 4.84 23.14 10.96
N LEU A 186 4.39 22.75 12.15
CA LEU A 186 3.13 23.24 12.72
C LEU A 186 3.14 24.77 12.92
N GLU A 187 4.27 25.33 13.34
CA GLU A 187 4.43 26.79 13.47
C GLU A 187 4.41 27.51 12.12
N GLN A 188 4.97 26.90 11.08
CA GLN A 188 4.92 27.44 9.71
C GLN A 188 3.48 27.52 9.19
N ILE A 189 2.69 26.44 9.36
CA ILE A 189 1.28 26.41 8.97
C ILE A 189 0.48 27.48 9.74
N LYS A 190 0.70 27.60 11.05
CA LYS A 190 0.03 28.60 11.90
C LYS A 190 0.25 30.03 11.41
N LYS A 191 1.49 30.38 11.03
CA LYS A 191 1.85 31.71 10.56
C LYS A 191 1.22 32.09 9.22
N LYS A 192 1.03 31.11 8.32
CA LYS A 192 0.51 31.38 6.96
C LYS A 192 -1.01 31.57 6.92
N GLU A 193 -1.77 30.85 7.72
CA GLU A 193 -3.23 30.80 7.60
C GLU A 193 -3.98 31.67 8.63
N ASN A 194 -3.31 32.49 9.47
CA ASN A 194 -3.97 33.15 10.62
C ASN A 194 -4.81 32.15 11.46
N TYR A 195 -4.27 30.97 11.67
CA TYR A 195 -4.96 29.83 12.23
C TYR A 195 -5.39 30.09 13.66
N ASP A 196 -6.68 30.04 13.91
CA ASP A 196 -7.24 30.04 15.26
C ASP A 196 -6.82 28.78 16.02
N ALA A 197 -6.43 28.90 17.27
CA ALA A 197 -5.97 27.79 18.11
C ALA A 197 -6.99 26.63 18.20
N ASP A 198 -8.25 26.88 17.92
CA ASP A 198 -9.32 25.88 17.90
C ASP A 198 -9.30 24.95 16.68
N MET A 199 -8.73 25.36 15.55
CA MET A 199 -8.59 24.51 14.36
C MET A 199 -7.51 23.41 14.50
N MET A 200 -6.63 23.50 15.50
CA MET A 200 -5.66 22.45 15.81
C MET A 200 -6.21 21.33 16.71
N LYS A 201 -7.47 21.39 17.07
CA LYS A 201 -8.12 20.30 17.84
C LYS A 201 -8.54 19.12 16.96
N GLY A 202 -8.50 19.27 15.64
CA GLY A 202 -8.87 18.22 14.67
C GLY A 202 -7.65 17.54 14.05
N ASP A 203 -7.88 16.35 13.52
CA ASP A 203 -6.89 15.62 12.74
C ASP A 203 -6.58 16.33 11.40
N LEU A 204 -5.34 16.20 10.94
CA LEU A 204 -4.84 16.80 9.71
C LEU A 204 -4.66 15.73 8.62
N ASP A 205 -5.04 16.06 7.40
CA ASP A 205 -4.81 15.22 6.24
C ASP A 205 -3.41 15.46 5.67
N ILE A 206 -2.62 14.38 5.60
CA ILE A 206 -1.30 14.34 4.96
C ILE A 206 -1.44 13.59 3.65
N TYR A 207 -0.84 14.13 2.62
CA TYR A 207 -0.77 13.52 1.29
C TYR A 207 0.67 13.15 0.98
N THR A 208 0.93 11.84 0.77
CA THR A 208 2.22 11.37 0.23
C THR A 208 2.09 11.26 -1.28
N SER A 209 2.85 12.09 -1.99
CA SER A 209 2.90 12.08 -3.46
C SER A 209 4.12 11.30 -3.92
N ILE A 210 3.90 10.25 -4.70
CA ILE A 210 4.93 9.39 -5.28
C ILE A 210 4.78 9.48 -6.80
N LYS A 211 5.83 9.94 -7.50
CA LYS A 211 5.81 10.12 -8.96
C LYS A 211 7.00 9.46 -9.61
N ARG A 212 6.73 8.75 -10.70
CA ARG A 212 7.77 8.20 -11.57
C ARG A 212 8.33 9.29 -12.46
N MET A 213 9.66 9.39 -12.50
CA MET A 213 10.40 10.23 -13.44
C MET A 213 11.54 9.41 -14.02
N ASN A 214 11.40 9.05 -15.28
CA ASN A 214 12.29 8.12 -15.97
C ASN A 214 12.36 6.76 -15.23
N ASP A 215 13.53 6.39 -14.75
CA ASP A 215 13.79 5.13 -14.04
C ASP A 215 13.75 5.24 -12.51
N ASP A 216 13.28 6.37 -11.98
CA ASP A 216 13.22 6.62 -10.55
C ASP A 216 11.82 7.03 -10.11
N PHE A 217 11.47 6.63 -8.88
CA PHE A 217 10.37 7.20 -8.12
C PHE A 217 10.89 8.25 -7.15
N PHE A 218 10.18 9.37 -7.09
CA PHE A 218 10.40 10.43 -6.13
C PHE A 218 9.14 10.61 -5.31
N TRP A 219 9.28 10.81 -4.00
CA TRP A 219 8.15 11.08 -3.13
C TRP A 219 8.45 12.17 -2.11
N PHE A 220 7.40 12.79 -1.64
CA PHE A 220 7.38 13.76 -0.55
C PHE A 220 6.00 13.75 0.12
N GLN A 221 5.95 14.31 1.32
CA GLN A 221 4.68 14.51 2.03
C GLN A 221 4.28 15.98 2.05
N GLU A 222 2.98 16.21 1.92
CA GLU A 222 2.36 17.54 1.92
C GLU A 222 1.19 17.55 2.90
N CYS A 223 1.07 18.64 3.66
CA CYS A 223 -0.07 18.93 4.52
C CYS A 223 -0.50 20.38 4.27
N LYS A 224 -1.80 20.61 4.00
CA LYS A 224 -2.33 21.96 3.74
C LYS A 224 -1.59 22.72 2.62
N GLY A 225 -1.12 22.05 1.60
CA GLY A 225 -0.38 22.66 0.48
C GLY A 225 1.08 22.99 0.78
N GLU A 226 1.57 22.63 1.98
CA GLU A 226 2.96 22.82 2.37
C GLU A 226 3.68 21.49 2.49
N LYS A 227 4.89 21.44 1.94
CA LYS A 227 5.73 20.25 2.00
C LYS A 227 6.28 20.06 3.40
N ILE A 228 6.13 18.83 3.94
CA ILE A 228 6.70 18.49 5.24
C ILE A 228 8.21 18.29 5.08
N PRO A 229 9.05 18.97 5.90
CA PRO A 229 10.50 18.83 5.85
C PRO A 229 10.97 17.39 6.10
N ASN A 230 12.07 16.98 5.45
CA ASN A 230 12.71 15.67 5.61
C ASN A 230 11.82 14.46 5.27
N THR A 231 10.81 14.63 4.43
CA THR A 231 9.94 13.54 3.96
C THR A 231 10.23 13.13 2.52
N ASP A 232 11.24 13.74 1.92
CA ASP A 232 11.67 13.41 0.56
C ASP A 232 12.34 12.06 0.50
N GLY A 233 12.04 11.33 -0.56
CA GLY A 233 12.74 10.11 -0.86
C GLY A 233 12.85 9.86 -2.35
N ARG A 234 13.78 9.00 -2.70
CA ARG A 234 14.03 8.55 -4.07
C ARG A 234 14.37 7.07 -4.06
N SER A 235 13.88 6.33 -5.02
CA SER A 235 14.29 4.94 -5.31
C SER A 235 14.25 4.69 -6.81
N LYS A 236 14.97 3.66 -7.24
CA LYS A 236 14.75 3.13 -8.59
C LYS A 236 13.41 2.43 -8.68
N VAL A 237 12.85 2.34 -9.88
CA VAL A 237 11.56 1.69 -10.14
C VAL A 237 11.55 0.25 -9.63
N ASP A 238 12.65 -0.50 -9.84
CA ASP A 238 12.74 -1.92 -9.49
C ASP A 238 12.85 -2.19 -7.98
N VAL A 239 13.21 -1.18 -7.18
CA VAL A 239 13.41 -1.31 -5.72
C VAL A 239 12.58 -0.31 -4.93
N THR A 240 11.44 0.11 -5.49
CA THR A 240 10.53 1.04 -4.82
C THR A 240 9.91 0.40 -3.57
N PRO A 241 9.83 1.13 -2.44
CA PRO A 241 9.15 0.62 -1.26
C PRO A 241 7.62 0.63 -1.37
N PHE A 242 7.06 1.25 -2.41
CA PHE A 242 5.62 1.36 -2.65
C PHE A 242 5.17 0.36 -3.70
N ILE A 243 4.39 -0.65 -3.31
CA ILE A 243 3.99 -1.77 -4.16
C ILE A 243 2.47 -1.82 -4.27
N PRO A 244 1.88 -1.18 -5.30
CA PRO A 244 0.43 -1.25 -5.54
C PRO A 244 0.08 -2.56 -6.25
N LEU A 245 -0.60 -3.45 -5.53
CA LEU A 245 -1.02 -4.76 -5.99
C LEU A 245 -2.44 -4.73 -6.55
N ARG A 246 -2.67 -5.52 -7.59
CA ARG A 246 -3.98 -5.82 -8.18
C ARG A 246 -4.22 -7.32 -8.13
N PHE A 247 -5.41 -7.77 -7.75
CA PHE A 247 -5.73 -9.20 -7.71
C PHE A 247 -6.03 -9.73 -9.13
N ILE A 248 -7.08 -9.19 -9.78
CA ILE A 248 -7.37 -9.48 -11.17
C ILE A 248 -7.05 -8.23 -11.99
N ARG A 249 -6.09 -8.35 -12.91
CA ARG A 249 -5.73 -7.28 -13.82
C ARG A 249 -6.70 -7.26 -15.00
N VAL A 250 -7.23 -6.09 -15.30
CA VAL A 250 -7.93 -5.81 -16.56
C VAL A 250 -7.09 -4.85 -17.37
N ASP A 251 -6.98 -5.09 -18.65
CA ASP A 251 -6.17 -4.27 -19.54
C ASP A 251 -6.76 -2.85 -19.67
N GLY A 252 -5.88 -1.85 -19.65
CA GLY A 252 -6.27 -0.43 -19.67
C GLY A 252 -6.86 0.12 -18.37
N GLU A 253 -7.09 -0.70 -17.33
CA GLU A 253 -7.59 -0.22 -16.04
C GLU A 253 -6.45 0.11 -15.07
N ASP A 254 -6.55 1.23 -14.34
CA ASP A 254 -5.59 1.63 -13.30
C ASP A 254 -5.67 0.72 -12.07
N TYR A 255 -6.84 0.16 -11.80
CA TYR A 255 -7.16 -0.68 -10.63
C TYR A 255 -7.49 -2.12 -11.05
N GLY A 256 -7.36 -3.05 -10.12
CA GLY A 256 -7.76 -4.45 -10.29
C GLY A 256 -9.16 -4.70 -9.76
N ARG A 257 -9.68 -5.90 -10.06
CA ARG A 257 -10.97 -6.40 -9.57
C ARG A 257 -10.77 -7.43 -8.47
N GLY A 258 -11.69 -7.47 -7.51
CA GLY A 258 -11.68 -8.42 -6.42
C GLY A 258 -12.23 -9.78 -6.83
N TYR A 259 -11.74 -10.85 -6.21
CA TYR A 259 -12.29 -12.18 -6.45
C TYR A 259 -13.76 -12.30 -6.03
N VAL A 260 -14.15 -11.60 -4.96
CA VAL A 260 -15.54 -11.57 -4.49
C VAL A 260 -16.49 -10.94 -5.51
N GLU A 261 -16.02 -10.02 -6.33
CA GLU A 261 -16.83 -9.38 -7.39
C GLU A 261 -17.38 -10.41 -8.39
N GLU A 262 -16.59 -11.45 -8.74
CA GLU A 262 -16.99 -12.51 -9.66
C GLU A 262 -18.12 -13.39 -9.10
N TYR A 263 -18.17 -13.58 -7.77
CA TYR A 263 -19.15 -14.44 -7.10
C TYR A 263 -20.25 -13.64 -6.38
N ARG A 264 -20.31 -12.32 -6.63
CA ARG A 264 -21.27 -11.44 -5.94
C ARG A 264 -22.72 -11.87 -6.13
N GLY A 265 -23.09 -12.32 -7.32
CA GLY A 265 -24.44 -12.81 -7.61
C GLY A 265 -24.83 -13.99 -6.71
N ASP A 266 -23.94 -14.93 -6.54
CA ASP A 266 -24.15 -16.12 -5.71
C ASP A 266 -24.28 -15.73 -4.22
N LEU A 267 -23.40 -14.80 -3.75
CA LEU A 267 -23.44 -14.31 -2.38
C LEU A 267 -24.69 -13.50 -2.03
N ILE A 268 -25.30 -12.83 -3.02
CA ILE A 268 -26.57 -12.11 -2.83
C ILE A 268 -27.73 -13.08 -2.74
N SER A 269 -27.66 -14.21 -3.46
CA SER A 269 -28.73 -15.23 -3.50
C SER A 269 -28.77 -16.10 -2.24
N LEU A 270 -27.71 -16.09 -1.45
CA LEU A 270 -27.60 -16.81 -0.17
C LEU A 270 -28.24 -16.00 0.98
#